data_a7d567a05f7ea6f7cfa27d9f236cf33e
#
_entry.id   a7d567a05f7ea6f7cfa27d9f236cf33e
#
_cell.length_a   1.000
_cell.length_b   1.000
_cell.length_c   1.000
_cell.angle_alpha   90.00
_cell.angle_beta   90.00
_cell.angle_gamma   90.00
#
_symmetry.space_group_name_H-M   'P 1'
#
loop_
_entity.id
_entity.type
_entity.pdbx_description
1 polymer ?
#
loop_
_entity_poly.entity_id
_entity_poly.type
_entity_poly.pdbx_seq_one_letter_code
_entity_poly.pdbx_strand_id
1 'polypeptide(L)'
;MKIAEIYEILNSVAPFEMQESWDNSGLLLGEMNTQIKGKIYLSLDLDSDLIENAEENSLFITHHPLIFGAIKAINPIKFPGNLIYKMIKKNISLISVHTNFDKCVLNQFVATKILGYEIYDKKDFLIFMRSPFESFSALCKDVKEKFELENLRVTDSKKKIKTIAFCTGSGSELLDDLDIDCFITGDLKYHTALQSLENKISLIDINHFESERYFGLSLAPFLQKFKSQVIISNSKNPFQYI
;
A
#
# COMPACT_ATOMS: atom_id res chain seq x y z
N MET A 1 20.47 17.32 5.44
CA MET A 1 19.84 16.05 5.88
C MET A 1 20.34 14.94 5.00
N LYS A 2 20.84 13.85 5.59
CA LYS A 2 21.32 12.69 4.82
C LYS A 2 20.18 11.68 4.61
N ILE A 3 20.27 10.90 3.53
CA ILE A 3 19.35 9.77 3.28
C ILE A 3 19.37 8.78 4.47
N ALA A 4 20.53 8.50 5.05
CA ALA A 4 20.66 7.62 6.21
C ALA A 4 19.77 8.06 7.40
N GLU A 5 19.60 9.36 7.63
CA GLU A 5 18.74 9.85 8.73
C GLU A 5 17.26 9.50 8.50
N ILE A 6 16.81 9.55 7.25
CA ILE A 6 15.44 9.14 6.87
C ILE A 6 15.32 7.63 6.93
N TYR A 7 16.31 6.91 6.40
CA TYR A 7 16.33 5.44 6.38
C TYR A 7 16.20 4.86 7.80
N GLU A 8 16.93 5.40 8.78
CA GLU A 8 16.85 4.98 10.18
C GLU A 8 15.46 5.21 10.79
N ILE A 9 14.80 6.33 10.45
CA ILE A 9 13.42 6.58 10.89
C ILE A 9 12.49 5.54 10.29
N LEU A 10 12.57 5.29 8.99
CA LEU A 10 11.75 4.29 8.31
C LEU A 10 11.97 2.89 8.90
N ASN A 11 13.24 2.52 9.14
CA ASN A 11 13.61 1.26 9.74
C ASN A 11 13.08 1.11 11.19
N SER A 12 13.01 2.20 11.95
CA SER A 12 12.45 2.19 13.31
C SER A 12 10.93 2.03 13.33
N VAL A 13 10.24 2.48 12.28
CA VAL A 13 8.76 2.43 12.13
C VAL A 13 8.30 1.10 11.54
N ALA A 14 8.99 0.66 10.50
CA ALA A 14 8.73 -0.56 9.76
C ALA A 14 10.08 -1.21 9.39
N PRO A 15 10.65 -2.04 10.27
CA PRO A 15 11.97 -2.65 10.07
C PRO A 15 12.07 -3.33 8.71
N PHE A 16 13.11 -3.01 7.93
CA PHE A 16 13.28 -3.58 6.59
C PHE A 16 13.46 -5.11 6.61
N GLU A 17 13.93 -5.66 7.72
CA GLU A 17 14.02 -7.11 7.93
C GLU A 17 12.66 -7.83 8.02
N MET A 18 11.58 -7.09 8.27
CA MET A 18 10.21 -7.63 8.30
C MET A 18 9.56 -7.77 6.93
N GLN A 19 10.22 -7.32 5.86
CA GLN A 19 9.71 -7.52 4.50
C GLN A 19 9.63 -9.00 4.13
N GLU A 20 8.74 -9.34 3.23
CA GLU A 20 8.67 -10.69 2.66
C GLU A 20 9.95 -11.05 1.88
N SER A 21 10.29 -12.33 1.85
CA SER A 21 11.52 -12.81 1.21
C SER A 21 11.59 -12.55 -0.30
N TRP A 22 10.45 -12.32 -0.94
CA TRP A 22 10.33 -12.00 -2.36
C TRP A 22 10.27 -10.49 -2.63
N ASP A 23 10.18 -9.67 -1.57
CA ASP A 23 10.04 -8.22 -1.66
C ASP A 23 11.40 -7.53 -1.84
N ASN A 24 11.37 -6.22 -2.14
CA ASN A 24 12.57 -5.40 -2.30
C ASN A 24 12.37 -4.01 -1.67
N SER A 25 12.08 -3.98 -0.37
CA SER A 25 12.05 -2.74 0.42
C SER A 25 13.47 -2.28 0.78
N GLY A 26 13.70 -0.98 0.87
CA GLY A 26 14.99 -0.39 1.24
C GLY A 26 15.41 0.74 0.32
N LEU A 27 16.70 1.09 0.34
CA LEU A 27 17.29 2.08 -0.56
C LEU A 27 17.50 1.44 -1.94
N LEU A 28 16.65 1.79 -2.90
CA LEU A 28 16.67 1.22 -4.25
C LEU A 28 17.51 2.02 -5.25
N LEU A 29 17.64 3.34 -5.01
CA LEU A 29 18.46 4.23 -5.84
C LEU A 29 19.07 5.32 -4.99
N GLY A 30 20.39 5.52 -5.10
CA GLY A 30 21.13 6.52 -4.36
C GLY A 30 22.16 5.93 -3.39
N GLU A 31 22.65 6.75 -2.48
CA GLU A 31 23.68 6.42 -1.50
C GLU A 31 23.31 6.99 -0.12
N MET A 32 23.51 6.22 0.95
CA MET A 32 23.13 6.58 2.33
C MET A 32 23.68 7.92 2.80
N ASN A 33 24.90 8.28 2.36
CA ASN A 33 25.56 9.53 2.74
C ASN A 33 25.15 10.74 1.90
N THR A 34 24.31 10.54 0.86
CA THR A 34 23.84 11.63 0.00
C THR A 34 23.04 12.65 0.81
N GLN A 35 23.34 13.94 0.58
CA GLN A 35 22.59 15.07 1.14
C GLN A 35 21.35 15.35 0.30
N ILE A 36 20.17 15.27 0.93
CA ILE A 36 18.92 15.69 0.32
C ILE A 36 18.89 17.22 0.37
N LYS A 37 18.92 17.86 -0.80
CA LYS A 37 18.86 19.33 -0.97
C LYS A 37 17.48 19.80 -1.43
N GLY A 38 16.74 18.95 -2.15
CA GLY A 38 15.36 19.15 -2.57
C GLY A 38 14.34 18.70 -1.52
N LYS A 39 13.22 18.15 -1.96
CA LYS A 39 12.09 17.70 -1.15
C LYS A 39 12.11 16.20 -0.87
N ILE A 40 11.27 15.77 0.06
CA ILE A 40 10.93 14.37 0.30
C ILE A 40 9.51 14.16 -0.23
N TYR A 41 9.38 13.35 -1.27
CA TYR A 41 8.08 13.03 -1.86
C TYR A 41 7.62 11.66 -1.36
N LEU A 42 6.40 11.60 -0.82
CA LEU A 42 5.72 10.36 -0.44
C LEU A 42 4.73 9.99 -1.53
N SER A 43 4.86 8.84 -2.12
CA SER A 43 3.98 8.38 -3.20
C SER A 43 3.71 6.88 -3.10
N LEU A 44 2.52 6.44 -3.50
CA LEU A 44 2.24 5.01 -3.62
C LEU A 44 3.13 4.40 -4.71
N ASP A 45 3.09 4.97 -5.89
CA ASP A 45 3.86 4.58 -7.07
C ASP A 45 4.68 5.74 -7.63
N LEU A 46 5.53 5.43 -8.61
CA LEU A 46 6.25 6.42 -9.41
C LEU A 46 5.73 6.42 -10.86
N ASP A 47 5.56 7.61 -11.40
CA ASP A 47 5.32 7.83 -12.82
C ASP A 47 6.24 8.92 -13.39
N SER A 48 6.19 9.12 -14.70
CA SER A 48 7.00 10.11 -15.39
C SER A 48 6.69 11.53 -14.95
N ASP A 49 5.40 11.85 -14.76
CA ASP A 49 4.94 13.21 -14.42
C ASP A 49 5.42 13.59 -13.02
N LEU A 50 5.33 12.69 -12.06
CA LEU A 50 5.84 12.90 -10.70
C LEU A 50 7.33 13.19 -10.69
N ILE A 51 8.14 12.41 -11.43
CA ILE A 51 9.59 12.60 -11.50
C ILE A 51 9.95 13.90 -12.23
N GLU A 52 9.26 14.22 -13.33
CA GLU A 52 9.52 15.43 -14.11
C GLU A 52 9.23 16.70 -13.31
N ASN A 53 8.18 16.71 -12.52
CA ASN A 53 7.78 17.85 -11.68
C ASN A 53 8.52 17.91 -10.32
N ALA A 54 9.25 16.87 -9.93
CA ALA A 54 10.01 16.87 -8.69
C ALA A 54 11.26 17.78 -8.80
N GLU A 55 11.64 18.37 -7.67
CA GLU A 55 12.90 19.11 -7.55
C GLU A 55 14.10 18.15 -7.70
N GLU A 56 15.19 18.64 -8.27
CA GLU A 56 16.46 17.90 -8.29
C GLU A 56 17.01 17.67 -6.87
N ASN A 57 17.86 16.66 -6.71
CA ASN A 57 18.48 16.30 -5.43
C ASN A 57 17.47 15.96 -4.32
N SER A 58 16.32 15.45 -4.71
CA SER A 58 15.20 15.05 -3.85
C SER A 58 15.27 13.56 -3.48
N LEU A 59 14.44 13.16 -2.51
CA LEU A 59 14.19 11.78 -2.14
C LEU A 59 12.73 11.44 -2.41
N PHE A 60 12.47 10.35 -3.14
CA PHE A 60 11.17 9.68 -3.11
C PHE A 60 11.16 8.57 -2.07
N ILE A 61 10.06 8.49 -1.34
CA ILE A 61 9.72 7.35 -0.51
C ILE A 61 8.44 6.79 -1.08
N THR A 62 8.51 5.57 -1.64
CA THR A 62 7.35 4.91 -2.25
C THR A 62 6.91 3.70 -1.44
N HIS A 63 5.65 3.32 -1.61
CA HIS A 63 5.16 2.05 -1.14
C HIS A 63 5.65 0.95 -2.07
N HIS A 64 5.28 1.00 -3.33
CA HIS A 64 5.70 -0.01 -4.29
C HIS A 64 7.16 0.20 -4.74
N PRO A 65 7.99 -0.86 -4.69
CA PRO A 65 9.37 -0.78 -5.18
C PRO A 65 9.40 -0.71 -6.71
N LEU A 66 9.96 0.38 -7.25
CA LEU A 66 10.18 0.53 -8.69
C LEU A 66 11.08 -0.58 -9.25
N ILE A 67 12.02 -1.04 -8.45
CA ILE A 67 12.91 -2.16 -8.75
C ILE A 67 12.43 -3.33 -7.91
N PHE A 68 11.47 -4.10 -8.43
CA PHE A 68 10.90 -5.24 -7.71
C PHE A 68 11.76 -6.50 -7.84
N GLY A 69 12.24 -6.79 -9.03
CA GLY A 69 13.10 -7.92 -9.32
C GLY A 69 14.43 -7.52 -9.96
N ALA A 70 15.27 -8.49 -10.29
CA ALA A 70 16.57 -8.25 -10.91
C ALA A 70 16.44 -7.49 -12.23
N ILE A 71 17.13 -6.35 -12.33
CA ILE A 71 17.20 -5.55 -13.56
C ILE A 71 18.33 -6.07 -14.44
N LYS A 72 18.02 -6.47 -15.67
CA LYS A 72 19.02 -6.91 -16.66
C LYS A 72 19.56 -5.77 -17.51
N ALA A 73 18.79 -4.68 -17.67
CA ALA A 73 19.20 -3.51 -18.45
C ALA A 73 18.38 -2.29 -18.01
N ILE A 74 19.02 -1.11 -18.03
CA ILE A 74 18.34 0.18 -17.87
C ILE A 74 18.13 0.76 -19.27
N ASN A 75 16.89 0.62 -19.78
CA ASN A 75 16.51 1.16 -21.08
C ASN A 75 15.73 2.47 -20.88
N PRO A 76 16.22 3.63 -21.40
CA PRO A 76 15.61 4.93 -21.12
C PRO A 76 14.23 5.16 -21.77
N ILE A 77 13.75 4.20 -22.60
CA ILE A 77 12.42 4.27 -23.23
C ILE A 77 11.44 3.20 -22.75
N LYS A 78 11.87 2.26 -21.88
CA LYS A 78 11.04 1.17 -21.38
C LYS A 78 10.99 1.19 -19.85
N PHE A 79 9.79 0.94 -19.29
CA PHE A 79 9.61 0.74 -17.86
C PHE A 79 10.36 -0.52 -17.36
N PRO A 80 10.99 -0.48 -16.20
CA PRO A 80 11.16 0.66 -15.27
C PRO A 80 12.40 1.54 -15.60
N GLY A 81 13.20 1.17 -16.59
CA GLY A 81 14.45 1.84 -16.95
C GLY A 81 14.29 3.32 -17.32
N ASN A 82 13.16 3.71 -17.94
CA ASN A 82 12.86 5.09 -18.26
C ASN A 82 12.73 5.97 -17.00
N LEU A 83 12.08 5.48 -15.95
CA LEU A 83 11.92 6.19 -14.69
C LEU A 83 13.25 6.27 -13.94
N ILE A 84 13.97 5.15 -13.84
CA ILE A 84 15.30 5.08 -13.23
C ILE A 84 16.25 6.08 -13.92
N TYR A 85 16.26 6.10 -15.23
CA TYR A 85 17.11 7.04 -16.02
C TYR A 85 16.79 8.50 -15.73
N LYS A 86 15.48 8.87 -15.66
CA LYS A 86 15.04 10.21 -15.29
C LYS A 86 15.48 10.60 -13.88
N MET A 87 15.33 9.68 -12.90
CA MET A 87 15.74 9.91 -11.51
C MET A 87 17.26 10.13 -11.40
N ILE A 88 18.05 9.31 -12.09
CA ILE A 88 19.53 9.47 -12.12
C ILE A 88 19.90 10.84 -12.68
N LYS A 89 19.28 11.28 -13.79
CA LYS A 89 19.56 12.60 -14.40
C LYS A 89 19.26 13.77 -13.47
N LYS A 90 18.26 13.65 -12.61
CA LYS A 90 17.86 14.67 -11.62
C LYS A 90 18.53 14.49 -10.26
N ASN A 91 19.43 13.53 -10.13
CA ASN A 91 20.05 13.15 -8.86
C ASN A 91 19.01 12.89 -7.76
N ILE A 92 17.92 12.20 -8.12
CA ILE A 92 16.83 11.81 -7.23
C ILE A 92 17.11 10.41 -6.68
N SER A 93 16.98 10.26 -5.37
CA SER A 93 17.11 8.97 -4.67
C SER A 93 15.75 8.34 -4.40
N LEU A 94 15.73 7.02 -4.17
CA LEU A 94 14.52 6.24 -3.92
C LEU A 94 14.70 5.30 -2.75
N ILE A 95 13.79 5.37 -1.79
CA ILE A 95 13.56 4.34 -0.77
C ILE A 95 12.14 3.79 -0.98
N SER A 96 11.97 2.47 -0.86
CA SER A 96 10.63 1.87 -0.82
C SER A 96 10.40 1.19 0.52
N VAL A 97 9.18 1.30 1.03
CA VAL A 97 8.68 0.61 2.23
C VAL A 97 7.35 -0.04 1.87
N HIS A 98 7.38 -1.34 1.64
CA HIS A 98 6.31 -2.12 1.04
C HIS A 98 5.71 -3.09 2.07
N THR A 99 5.96 -4.38 1.95
CA THR A 99 5.37 -5.39 2.83
C THR A 99 5.70 -5.22 4.32
N ASN A 100 6.87 -4.70 4.64
CA ASN A 100 7.21 -4.32 6.01
C ASN A 100 6.31 -3.18 6.54
N PHE A 101 5.98 -2.21 5.69
CA PHE A 101 5.11 -1.10 6.06
C PHE A 101 3.64 -1.52 6.17
N ASP A 102 3.18 -2.44 5.31
CA ASP A 102 1.85 -3.06 5.44
C ASP A 102 1.66 -3.70 6.80
N LYS A 103 2.62 -4.55 7.19
CA LYS A 103 2.59 -5.28 8.47
C LYS A 103 2.61 -4.32 9.67
N CYS A 104 3.45 -3.29 9.62
CA CYS A 104 3.68 -2.44 10.78
C CYS A 104 2.70 -1.28 10.90
N VAL A 105 2.26 -0.69 9.78
CA VAL A 105 1.58 0.60 9.79
C VAL A 105 0.32 0.63 8.93
N LEU A 106 0.42 0.34 7.62
CA LEU A 106 -0.64 0.69 6.67
C LEU A 106 -1.95 -0.05 6.94
N ASN A 107 -1.91 -1.36 7.13
CA ASN A 107 -3.12 -2.16 7.42
C ASN A 107 -3.81 -1.68 8.70
N GLN A 108 -3.04 -1.43 9.75
CA GLN A 108 -3.57 -0.91 11.01
C GLN A 108 -4.15 0.49 10.85
N PHE A 109 -3.48 1.37 10.08
CA PHE A 109 -3.94 2.73 9.82
C PHE A 109 -5.28 2.71 9.08
N VAL A 110 -5.40 1.95 8.01
CA VAL A 110 -6.64 1.86 7.21
C VAL A 110 -7.77 1.23 8.02
N ALA A 111 -7.49 0.14 8.76
CA ALA A 111 -8.48 -0.49 9.61
C ALA A 111 -9.03 0.46 10.70
N THR A 112 -8.16 1.28 11.32
CA THR A 112 -8.57 2.18 12.42
C THR A 112 -9.12 3.51 11.95
N LYS A 113 -8.53 4.12 10.91
CA LYS A 113 -8.86 5.50 10.51
C LYS A 113 -9.91 5.57 9.41
N ILE A 114 -9.98 4.54 8.56
CA ILE A 114 -10.91 4.50 7.42
C ILE A 114 -12.10 3.60 7.76
N LEU A 115 -11.86 2.31 8.04
CA LEU A 115 -12.94 1.39 8.41
C LEU A 115 -13.54 1.71 9.78
N GLY A 116 -12.70 1.91 10.80
CA GLY A 116 -13.14 2.29 12.15
C GLY A 116 -13.96 1.22 12.86
N TYR A 117 -13.84 -0.05 12.45
CA TYR A 117 -14.51 -1.16 13.11
C TYR A 117 -13.72 -1.65 14.33
N GLU A 118 -14.38 -2.35 15.26
CA GLU A 118 -13.75 -2.90 16.45
C GLU A 118 -12.73 -3.99 16.07
N ILE A 119 -11.44 -3.71 16.29
CA ILE A 119 -10.35 -4.65 16.06
C ILE A 119 -10.26 -5.55 17.29
N TYR A 120 -10.24 -6.89 17.08
CA TYR A 120 -10.09 -7.85 18.16
C TYR A 120 -8.81 -8.69 18.07
N ASP A 121 -8.17 -8.74 16.88
CA ASP A 121 -6.90 -9.45 16.70
C ASP A 121 -6.11 -8.88 15.53
N LYS A 122 -4.81 -9.19 15.49
CA LYS A 122 -3.89 -8.87 14.40
C LYS A 122 -2.90 -10.00 14.22
N LYS A 123 -2.75 -10.49 13.00
CA LYS A 123 -1.78 -11.53 12.65
C LYS A 123 -1.11 -11.19 11.33
N ASP A 124 0.17 -10.87 11.39
CA ASP A 124 0.97 -10.50 10.21
C ASP A 124 0.31 -9.34 9.42
N PHE A 125 -0.10 -9.55 8.17
CA PHE A 125 -0.83 -8.57 7.36
C PHE A 125 -2.29 -8.38 7.78
N LEU A 126 -2.89 -9.38 8.43
CA LEU A 126 -4.34 -9.42 8.65
C LEU A 126 -4.74 -8.63 9.89
N ILE A 127 -5.75 -7.78 9.74
CA ILE A 127 -6.46 -7.14 10.83
C ILE A 127 -7.83 -7.79 10.96
N PHE A 128 -8.11 -8.34 12.13
CA PHE A 128 -9.39 -9.00 12.43
C PHE A 128 -10.31 -8.04 13.16
N MET A 129 -11.54 -7.91 12.66
CA MET A 129 -12.51 -6.93 13.16
C MET A 129 -13.88 -7.57 13.40
N ARG A 130 -14.65 -6.99 14.35
CA ARG A 130 -16.08 -7.23 14.48
C ARG A 130 -16.84 -6.45 13.43
N SER A 131 -17.76 -7.10 12.73
CA SER A 131 -18.64 -6.39 11.82
C SER A 131 -19.67 -5.56 12.60
N PRO A 132 -19.85 -4.28 12.26
CA PRO A 132 -20.94 -3.48 12.84
C PRO A 132 -22.31 -3.83 12.23
N PHE A 133 -22.34 -4.64 11.17
CA PHE A 133 -23.55 -5.03 10.44
C PHE A 133 -23.62 -6.54 10.27
N GLU A 134 -24.75 -7.16 10.65
CA GLU A 134 -25.02 -8.57 10.32
C GLU A 134 -25.36 -8.78 8.83
N SER A 135 -25.88 -7.74 8.17
CA SER A 135 -26.24 -7.78 6.76
C SER A 135 -25.02 -7.48 5.87
N PHE A 136 -24.69 -8.41 4.96
CA PHE A 136 -23.62 -8.23 3.98
C PHE A 136 -23.85 -6.99 3.08
N SER A 137 -25.11 -6.75 2.66
CA SER A 137 -25.43 -5.57 1.87
C SER A 137 -25.21 -4.25 2.62
N ALA A 138 -25.51 -4.22 3.93
CA ALA A 138 -25.24 -3.04 4.76
C ALA A 138 -23.73 -2.82 4.93
N LEU A 139 -22.96 -3.89 5.15
CA LEU A 139 -21.49 -3.83 5.19
C LEU A 139 -20.91 -3.31 3.87
N CYS A 140 -21.36 -3.84 2.73
CA CYS A 140 -20.91 -3.38 1.40
C CYS A 140 -21.18 -1.89 1.19
N LYS A 141 -22.34 -1.40 1.61
CA LYS A 141 -22.69 0.02 1.49
C LYS A 141 -21.74 0.88 2.32
N ASP A 142 -21.49 0.53 3.58
CA ASP A 142 -20.62 1.28 4.48
C ASP A 142 -19.16 1.27 3.98
N VAL A 143 -18.64 0.10 3.55
CA VAL A 143 -17.29 -0.01 2.97
C VAL A 143 -17.17 0.83 1.71
N LYS A 144 -18.16 0.78 0.83
CA LYS A 144 -18.19 1.57 -0.40
C LYS A 144 -18.11 3.07 -0.12
N GLU A 145 -18.86 3.56 0.86
CA GLU A 145 -18.86 4.97 1.28
C GLU A 145 -17.51 5.37 1.88
N LYS A 146 -16.94 4.56 2.77
CA LYS A 146 -15.67 4.84 3.45
C LYS A 146 -14.45 4.89 2.53
N PHE A 147 -14.45 4.05 1.51
CA PHE A 147 -13.39 4.05 0.49
C PHE A 147 -13.72 4.95 -0.71
N GLU A 148 -14.88 5.64 -0.71
CA GLU A 148 -15.31 6.53 -1.80
C GLU A 148 -15.34 5.85 -3.16
N LEU A 149 -15.79 4.59 -3.21
CA LEU A 149 -15.81 3.78 -4.42
C LEU A 149 -17.08 4.04 -5.24
N GLU A 150 -16.95 4.11 -6.56
CA GLU A 150 -18.11 4.15 -7.47
C GLU A 150 -18.79 2.79 -7.58
N ASN A 151 -18.01 1.72 -7.59
CA ASN A 151 -18.47 0.35 -7.70
C ASN A 151 -17.73 -0.55 -6.71
N LEU A 152 -18.38 -1.62 -6.25
CA LEU A 152 -17.78 -2.70 -5.48
C LEU A 152 -17.95 -4.01 -6.23
N ARG A 153 -16.87 -4.79 -6.30
CA ARG A 153 -16.90 -6.17 -6.73
C ARG A 153 -16.96 -7.08 -5.51
N VAL A 154 -18.00 -7.91 -5.41
CA VAL A 154 -18.25 -8.68 -4.20
C VAL A 154 -18.68 -10.12 -4.50
N THR A 155 -18.47 -11.02 -3.53
CA THR A 155 -19.13 -12.33 -3.46
C THR A 155 -19.89 -12.46 -2.15
N ASP A 156 -21.12 -12.95 -2.20
CA ASP A 156 -22.00 -13.07 -1.04
C ASP A 156 -22.28 -14.53 -0.71
N SER A 157 -21.71 -15.01 0.38
CA SER A 157 -21.92 -16.37 0.90
C SER A 157 -23.31 -16.62 1.52
N LYS A 158 -24.16 -15.58 1.57
CA LYS A 158 -25.49 -15.59 2.19
C LYS A 158 -25.49 -15.84 3.70
N LYS A 159 -24.35 -15.74 4.37
CA LYS A 159 -24.26 -15.79 5.81
C LYS A 159 -24.40 -14.42 6.46
N LYS A 160 -24.75 -14.38 7.73
CA LYS A 160 -24.59 -13.19 8.56
C LYS A 160 -23.12 -12.88 8.77
N ILE A 161 -22.76 -11.61 8.74
CA ILE A 161 -21.39 -11.16 8.90
C ILE A 161 -21.17 -10.71 10.36
N LYS A 162 -20.36 -11.44 11.10
CA LYS A 162 -19.93 -11.11 12.47
C LYS A 162 -18.46 -10.78 12.55
N THR A 163 -17.65 -11.47 11.76
CA THR A 163 -16.20 -11.37 11.75
C THR A 163 -15.69 -10.99 10.38
N ILE A 164 -14.71 -10.07 10.36
CA ILE A 164 -14.07 -9.56 9.15
C ILE A 164 -12.57 -9.73 9.31
N ALA A 165 -11.88 -10.24 8.27
CA ALA A 165 -10.47 -10.01 8.09
C ALA A 165 -10.26 -8.92 7.04
N PHE A 166 -9.20 -8.14 7.20
CA PHE A 166 -8.85 -7.02 6.31
C PHE A 166 -7.37 -7.02 6.00
N CYS A 167 -7.04 -6.73 4.74
CA CYS A 167 -5.68 -6.47 4.27
C CYS A 167 -5.74 -5.50 3.09
N THR A 168 -4.84 -4.52 3.04
CA THR A 168 -4.64 -3.64 1.88
C THR A 168 -3.98 -4.39 0.73
N GLY A 169 -3.99 -3.82 -0.48
CA GLY A 169 -3.37 -4.41 -1.65
C GLY A 169 -3.96 -5.75 -2.07
N SER A 170 -3.13 -6.70 -2.47
CA SER A 170 -3.52 -8.03 -2.94
C SER A 170 -3.40 -9.09 -1.85
N GLY A 171 -4.41 -9.19 -0.98
CA GLY A 171 -4.42 -10.13 0.15
C GLY A 171 -4.99 -11.52 -0.16
N SER A 172 -5.29 -11.85 -1.42
CA SER A 172 -6.01 -13.09 -1.77
C SER A 172 -5.31 -14.39 -1.34
N GLU A 173 -3.99 -14.39 -1.23
CA GLU A 173 -3.20 -15.57 -0.79
C GLU A 173 -3.26 -15.80 0.73
N LEU A 174 -3.79 -14.82 1.49
CA LEU A 174 -3.96 -14.91 2.94
C LEU A 174 -5.30 -15.52 3.36
N LEU A 175 -6.16 -15.87 2.38
CA LEU A 175 -7.53 -16.34 2.64
C LEU A 175 -7.59 -17.77 3.16
N ASP A 176 -6.59 -18.60 2.87
CA ASP A 176 -6.59 -20.01 3.24
C ASP A 176 -6.58 -20.18 4.77
N ASP A 177 -7.41 -21.11 5.26
CA ASP A 177 -7.54 -21.49 6.68
C ASP A 177 -8.07 -20.37 7.62
N LEU A 178 -8.72 -19.33 7.09
CA LEU A 178 -9.34 -18.29 7.91
C LEU A 178 -10.75 -18.70 8.36
N ASP A 179 -11.02 -18.63 9.66
CA ASP A 179 -12.36 -18.76 10.24
C ASP A 179 -13.00 -17.37 10.41
N ILE A 180 -13.55 -16.86 9.30
CA ILE A 180 -14.16 -15.54 9.21
C ILE A 180 -15.43 -15.59 8.35
N ASP A 181 -16.29 -14.59 8.50
CA ASP A 181 -17.49 -14.46 7.65
C ASP A 181 -17.26 -13.61 6.39
N CYS A 182 -16.33 -12.64 6.44
CA CYS A 182 -16.03 -11.76 5.34
C CYS A 182 -14.55 -11.39 5.27
N PHE A 183 -14.00 -11.32 4.06
CA PHE A 183 -12.66 -10.80 3.81
C PHE A 183 -12.74 -9.55 2.93
N ILE A 184 -12.08 -8.47 3.36
CA ILE A 184 -12.00 -7.20 2.65
C ILE A 184 -10.55 -7.00 2.20
N THR A 185 -10.29 -6.93 0.89
CA THR A 185 -8.96 -6.73 0.30
C THR A 185 -9.09 -6.22 -1.14
N GLY A 186 -7.99 -6.05 -1.86
CA GLY A 186 -7.98 -5.71 -3.28
C GLY A 186 -7.56 -6.90 -4.17
N ASP A 187 -7.61 -6.67 -5.50
CA ASP A 187 -7.07 -7.59 -6.53
C ASP A 187 -7.59 -9.04 -6.47
N LEU A 188 -8.85 -9.24 -6.14
CA LEU A 188 -9.43 -10.57 -6.06
C LEU A 188 -9.55 -11.23 -7.43
N LYS A 189 -9.03 -12.46 -7.55
CA LYS A 189 -9.11 -13.28 -8.77
C LYS A 189 -10.41 -14.08 -8.81
N TYR A 190 -10.83 -14.47 -10.03
CA TYR A 190 -12.04 -15.27 -10.24
C TYR A 190 -12.06 -16.57 -9.42
N HIS A 191 -10.98 -17.34 -9.45
CA HIS A 191 -10.93 -18.61 -8.72
C HIS A 191 -10.91 -18.44 -7.21
N THR A 192 -10.28 -17.38 -6.69
CA THR A 192 -10.35 -17.01 -5.25
C THR A 192 -11.80 -16.72 -4.86
N ALA A 193 -12.53 -15.97 -5.69
CA ALA A 193 -13.92 -15.68 -5.45
C ALA A 193 -14.82 -16.94 -5.46
N LEU A 194 -14.58 -17.88 -6.37
CA LEU A 194 -15.29 -19.15 -6.42
C LEU A 194 -15.00 -20.01 -5.19
N GLN A 195 -13.72 -20.17 -4.82
CA GLN A 195 -13.29 -20.93 -3.65
C GLN A 195 -13.87 -20.37 -2.35
N SER A 196 -13.89 -19.05 -2.19
CA SER A 196 -14.43 -18.41 -0.98
C SER A 196 -15.93 -18.65 -0.81
N LEU A 197 -16.70 -18.68 -1.90
CA LEU A 197 -18.13 -19.03 -1.85
C LEU A 197 -18.34 -20.46 -1.36
N GLU A 198 -17.55 -21.42 -1.86
CA GLU A 198 -17.61 -22.82 -1.39
C GLU A 198 -17.23 -22.93 0.09
N ASN A 199 -16.26 -22.14 0.53
CA ASN A 199 -15.83 -22.06 1.93
C ASN A 199 -16.80 -21.19 2.78
N LYS A 200 -17.85 -20.63 2.16
CA LYS A 200 -18.86 -19.80 2.83
C LYS A 200 -18.28 -18.52 3.44
N ILE A 201 -17.29 -17.93 2.82
CA ILE A 201 -16.70 -16.62 3.14
C ILE A 201 -17.16 -15.62 2.10
N SER A 202 -17.71 -14.49 2.54
CA SER A 202 -18.01 -13.36 1.66
C SER A 202 -16.77 -12.56 1.35
N LEU A 203 -16.66 -12.00 0.15
CA LEU A 203 -15.52 -11.14 -0.23
C LEU A 203 -16.01 -9.75 -0.62
N ILE A 204 -15.21 -8.75 -0.26
CA ILE A 204 -15.35 -7.37 -0.74
C ILE A 204 -14.02 -6.95 -1.33
N ASP A 205 -14.02 -6.69 -2.64
CA ASP A 205 -12.87 -6.17 -3.38
C ASP A 205 -12.95 -4.65 -3.42
N ILE A 206 -12.06 -4.00 -2.67
CA ILE A 206 -11.96 -2.54 -2.55
C ILE A 206 -10.92 -1.96 -3.51
N ASN A 207 -10.42 -2.76 -4.45
CA ASN A 207 -9.32 -2.49 -5.37
C ASN A 207 -7.97 -2.26 -4.66
N HIS A 208 -6.90 -2.41 -5.41
CA HIS A 208 -5.53 -2.24 -4.91
C HIS A 208 -5.25 -0.78 -4.53
N PHE A 209 -5.35 0.11 -5.53
CA PHE A 209 -5.03 1.53 -5.35
C PHE A 209 -5.86 2.18 -4.24
N GLU A 210 -7.16 1.95 -4.21
CA GLU A 210 -8.07 2.56 -3.23
C GLU A 210 -7.79 2.08 -1.81
N SER A 211 -7.29 0.85 -1.64
CA SER A 211 -6.92 0.32 -0.33
C SER A 211 -5.62 0.92 0.21
N GLU A 212 -4.68 1.30 -0.67
CA GLU A 212 -3.32 1.73 -0.31
C GLU A 212 -3.07 3.23 -0.51
N ARG A 213 -3.98 3.98 -1.13
CA ARG A 213 -3.82 5.45 -1.36
C ARG A 213 -3.54 6.26 -0.10
N TYR A 214 -3.74 5.66 1.06
CA TYR A 214 -3.48 6.25 2.37
C TYR A 214 -2.00 6.16 2.81
N PHE A 215 -1.13 5.56 2.00
CA PHE A 215 0.29 5.39 2.29
C PHE A 215 0.96 6.70 2.75
N GLY A 216 0.89 7.75 1.94
CA GLY A 216 1.49 9.03 2.27
C GLY A 216 0.95 9.64 3.57
N LEU A 217 -0.37 9.52 3.80
CA LEU A 217 -1.02 10.01 5.02
C LEU A 217 -0.59 9.22 6.26
N SER A 218 -0.41 7.90 6.14
CA SER A 218 0.00 7.03 7.24
C SER A 218 1.48 7.18 7.58
N LEU A 219 2.33 7.53 6.60
CA LEU A 219 3.77 7.69 6.78
C LEU A 219 4.17 9.11 7.25
N ALA A 220 3.52 10.16 6.76
CA ALA A 220 3.90 11.55 7.04
C ALA A 220 4.05 11.89 8.53
N PRO A 221 3.24 11.37 9.46
CA PRO A 221 3.41 11.63 10.89
C PRO A 221 4.78 11.26 11.46
N PHE A 222 5.42 10.22 10.94
CA PHE A 222 6.75 9.78 11.40
C PHE A 222 7.89 10.68 10.89
N LEU A 223 7.61 11.51 9.88
CA LEU A 223 8.55 12.46 9.31
C LEU A 223 8.31 13.91 9.76
N GLN A 224 7.62 14.13 10.88
CA GLN A 224 7.26 15.45 11.41
C GLN A 224 8.49 16.37 11.59
N LYS A 225 9.65 15.84 11.96
CA LYS A 225 10.92 16.59 12.05
C LYS A 225 11.27 17.31 10.74
N PHE A 226 10.80 16.79 9.60
CA PHE A 226 11.08 17.28 8.24
C PHE A 226 9.83 17.83 7.54
N LYS A 227 8.77 18.16 8.29
CA LYS A 227 7.46 18.56 7.77
C LYS A 227 7.51 19.60 6.65
N SER A 228 8.40 20.59 6.74
CA SER A 228 8.53 21.63 5.70
C SER A 228 9.14 21.14 4.38
N GLN A 229 9.69 19.94 4.35
CA GLN A 229 10.32 19.32 3.17
C GLN A 229 9.51 18.16 2.62
N VAL A 230 8.53 17.63 3.39
CA VAL A 230 7.71 16.48 3.00
C VAL A 230 6.52 16.92 2.16
N ILE A 231 6.35 16.29 1.01
CA ILE A 231 5.23 16.47 0.09
C ILE A 231 4.56 15.11 -0.10
N ILE A 232 3.26 15.01 0.19
CA ILE A 232 2.47 13.85 -0.19
C ILE A 232 2.09 14.04 -1.65
N SER A 233 2.59 13.16 -2.51
CA SER A 233 2.30 13.17 -3.94
C SER A 233 1.05 12.36 -4.23
N ASN A 234 0.24 12.81 -5.16
CA ASN A 234 -0.94 12.08 -5.59
C ASN A 234 -0.56 11.13 -6.73
N SER A 235 -0.28 9.86 -6.38
CA SER A 235 -0.34 8.77 -7.37
C SER A 235 -1.74 8.71 -7.94
N LYS A 236 -1.85 8.41 -9.23
CA LYS A 236 -3.15 8.26 -9.90
C LYS A 236 -3.44 6.78 -10.10
N ASN A 237 -4.69 6.38 -9.85
CA ASN A 237 -5.14 5.06 -10.27
C ASN A 237 -4.95 4.94 -11.80
N PRO A 238 -4.21 3.95 -12.30
CA PRO A 238 -4.07 3.73 -13.75
C PRO A 238 -5.35 3.26 -14.43
N PHE A 239 -6.30 2.70 -13.66
CA PHE A 239 -7.59 2.26 -14.20
C PHE A 239 -8.60 3.40 -14.27
N GLN A 240 -9.43 3.36 -15.30
CA GLN A 240 -10.59 4.21 -15.48
C GLN A 240 -11.83 3.34 -15.61
N TYR A 241 -12.91 3.72 -14.93
CA TYR A 241 -14.20 3.05 -15.02
C TYR A 241 -15.10 3.83 -15.98
N ILE A 242 -15.62 3.21 -17.02
CA ILE A 242 -16.45 3.78 -18.09
C ILE A 242 -17.82 3.08 -18.15
#